data_8f47121234a3d9e7e6ee73793ad86b2d
#
_entry.id   8f47121234a3d9e7e6ee73793ad86b2d
#
_cell.length_a   1.000
_cell.length_b   1.000
_cell.length_c   1.000
_cell.angle_alpha   90.00
_cell.angle_beta   90.00
_cell.angle_gamma   90.00
#
_symmetry.space_group_name_H-M   'P 1'
#
loop_
_entity.id
_entity.type
_entity.pdbx_description
1 polymer ?
#
loop_
_entity_poly.entity_id
_entity_poly.type
_entity_poly.pdbx_seq_one_letter_code
_entity_poly.pdbx_strand_id
1 'polypeptide(L)'
;MWSFLLAFIPRAIVQGIPLLYGSTGEIITEKSGNLNLGIPGVMYVGGISGVIGSFIYERSLTDPSAANPVLIILIPMLCCLAGSLLMGLLYCFLTVTLRANQNVTGLAMTTFGVGFGNFFGGSLIKLVASDVPSIALTTTSSYFSKSLPFAGKLGWFGKLFLSYGFLAYLAEPDTCRTSSACGR
;
A
#
# COMPACT_ATOMS: atom_id res chain seq x y z
N MET A 1 5.70 -20.20 23.52
CA MET A 1 4.83 -20.46 22.35
C MET A 1 3.64 -19.49 22.29
N TRP A 2 2.90 -19.31 23.37
CA TRP A 2 1.74 -18.41 23.41
C TRP A 2 2.08 -16.93 23.12
N SER A 3 3.16 -16.42 23.69
CA SER A 3 3.64 -15.04 23.42
C SER A 3 4.07 -14.81 21.96
N PHE A 4 4.60 -15.84 21.31
CA PHE A 4 4.97 -15.79 19.89
C PHE A 4 3.73 -15.68 19.00
N LEU A 5 2.70 -16.47 19.25
CA LEU A 5 1.43 -16.42 18.51
C LEU A 5 0.74 -15.06 18.65
N LEU A 6 0.72 -14.50 19.86
CA LEU A 6 0.15 -13.18 20.14
C LEU A 6 0.88 -12.02 19.40
N ALA A 7 2.17 -12.19 19.12
CA ALA A 7 2.94 -11.20 18.36
C ALA A 7 2.87 -11.45 16.84
N PHE A 8 2.73 -12.72 16.42
CA PHE A 8 2.75 -13.12 15.02
C PHE A 8 1.43 -12.81 14.30
N ILE A 9 0.27 -13.13 14.94
CA ILE A 9 -1.06 -12.95 14.33
C ILE A 9 -1.31 -11.49 13.90
N PRO A 10 -1.10 -10.47 14.75
CA PRO A 10 -1.30 -9.08 14.33
C PRO A 10 -0.41 -8.66 13.16
N ARG A 11 0.84 -9.11 13.14
CA ARG A 11 1.76 -8.80 12.02
C ARG A 11 1.32 -9.44 10.72
N ALA A 12 0.87 -10.69 10.77
CA ALA A 12 0.36 -11.40 9.60
C ALA A 12 -0.89 -10.72 9.02
N ILE A 13 -1.80 -10.26 9.87
CA ILE A 13 -3.00 -9.53 9.46
C ILE A 13 -2.61 -8.21 8.78
N VAL A 14 -1.75 -7.39 9.38
CA VAL A 14 -1.32 -6.10 8.81
C VAL A 14 -0.65 -6.30 7.44
N GLN A 15 0.15 -7.35 7.27
CA GLN A 15 0.79 -7.65 5.99
C GLN A 15 -0.19 -8.21 4.95
N GLY A 16 -1.30 -8.82 5.39
CA GLY A 16 -2.35 -9.31 4.50
C GLY A 16 -3.27 -8.22 3.94
N ILE A 17 -3.38 -7.07 4.61
CA ILE A 17 -4.28 -5.97 4.20
C ILE A 17 -4.01 -5.47 2.77
N PRO A 18 -2.79 -5.19 2.35
CA PRO A 18 -2.51 -4.79 0.96
C PRO A 18 -2.97 -5.82 -0.07
N LEU A 19 -2.82 -7.11 0.25
CA LEU A 19 -3.28 -8.19 -0.61
C LEU A 19 -4.81 -8.25 -0.72
N LEU A 20 -5.53 -7.96 0.37
CA LEU A 20 -6.99 -7.83 0.36
C LEU A 20 -7.45 -6.69 -0.56
N TYR A 21 -6.84 -5.52 -0.46
CA TYR A 21 -7.15 -4.41 -1.37
C TYR A 21 -6.80 -4.75 -2.82
N GLY A 22 -5.68 -5.42 -3.06
CA GLY A 22 -5.29 -5.87 -4.39
C GLY A 22 -6.29 -6.85 -4.99
N SER A 23 -6.71 -7.87 -4.24
CA SER A 23 -7.70 -8.86 -4.68
C SER A 23 -9.09 -8.24 -4.91
N THR A 24 -9.48 -7.26 -4.11
CA THR A 24 -10.72 -6.51 -4.32
C THR A 24 -10.68 -5.72 -5.63
N GLY A 25 -9.54 -5.09 -5.93
CA GLY A 25 -9.31 -4.43 -7.21
C GLY A 25 -9.38 -5.39 -8.40
N GLU A 26 -8.82 -6.61 -8.26
CA GLU A 26 -8.90 -7.67 -9.29
C GLU A 26 -10.34 -8.08 -9.57
N ILE A 27 -11.13 -8.35 -8.53
CA ILE A 27 -12.55 -8.72 -8.67
C ILE A 27 -13.34 -7.64 -9.45
N ILE A 28 -13.03 -6.36 -9.23
CA ILE A 28 -13.68 -5.25 -9.94
C ILE A 28 -13.27 -5.24 -11.41
N THR A 29 -12.00 -5.45 -11.73
CA THR A 29 -11.51 -5.49 -13.11
C THR A 29 -12.00 -6.72 -13.85
N GLU A 30 -12.05 -7.89 -13.22
CA GLU A 30 -12.64 -9.10 -13.79
C GLU A 30 -14.13 -8.92 -14.14
N LYS A 31 -14.89 -8.25 -13.28
CA LYS A 31 -16.30 -7.94 -13.57
C LYS A 31 -16.50 -7.02 -14.78
N SER A 32 -15.51 -6.19 -15.10
CA SER A 32 -15.51 -5.37 -16.31
C SER A 32 -15.09 -6.15 -17.58
N GLY A 33 -14.76 -7.44 -17.44
CA GLY A 33 -14.31 -8.30 -18.55
C GLY A 33 -12.80 -8.22 -18.82
N ASN A 34 -12.04 -7.57 -17.96
CA ASN A 34 -10.59 -7.44 -18.08
C ASN A 34 -9.88 -8.21 -16.96
N LEU A 35 -9.09 -9.22 -17.32
CA LEU A 35 -8.23 -9.91 -16.38
C LEU A 35 -6.90 -9.14 -16.24
N ASN A 36 -6.66 -8.53 -15.07
CA ASN A 36 -5.47 -7.73 -14.84
C ASN A 36 -4.45 -8.43 -13.93
N LEU A 37 -3.61 -9.27 -14.48
CA LEU A 37 -2.50 -9.90 -13.75
C LEU A 37 -1.38 -8.90 -13.36
N GLY A 38 -1.53 -7.62 -13.68
CA GLY A 38 -0.56 -6.55 -13.39
C GLY A 38 -0.74 -5.89 -12.03
N ILE A 39 -1.77 -6.25 -11.25
CA ILE A 39 -2.07 -5.62 -9.95
C ILE A 39 -0.88 -5.64 -8.98
N PRO A 40 -0.12 -6.74 -8.80
CA PRO A 40 1.06 -6.71 -7.93
C PRO A 40 2.09 -5.66 -8.35
N GLY A 41 2.30 -5.46 -9.65
CA GLY A 41 3.20 -4.42 -10.17
C GLY A 41 2.69 -3.01 -9.87
N VAL A 42 1.39 -2.76 -10.06
CA VAL A 42 0.74 -1.48 -9.74
C VAL A 42 0.85 -1.17 -8.24
N MET A 43 0.58 -2.16 -7.38
CA MET A 43 0.70 -2.02 -5.92
C MET A 43 2.13 -1.69 -5.51
N TYR A 44 3.12 -2.34 -6.11
CA TYR A 44 4.52 -2.15 -5.78
C TYR A 44 5.00 -0.74 -6.16
N VAL A 45 4.68 -0.27 -7.36
CA VAL A 45 5.02 1.10 -7.81
C VAL A 45 4.28 2.13 -6.98
N GLY A 46 3.00 1.93 -6.68
CA GLY A 46 2.22 2.81 -5.81
C GLY A 46 2.84 2.90 -4.41
N GLY A 47 3.18 1.76 -3.80
CA GLY A 47 3.82 1.71 -2.49
C GLY A 47 5.15 2.49 -2.45
N ILE A 48 6.02 2.28 -3.42
CA ILE A 48 7.30 2.99 -3.51
C ILE A 48 7.12 4.49 -3.76
N SER A 49 6.16 4.89 -4.60
CA SER A 49 5.82 6.31 -4.80
C SER A 49 5.36 6.97 -3.49
N GLY A 50 4.59 6.25 -2.67
CA GLY A 50 4.18 6.71 -1.34
C GLY A 50 5.37 6.87 -0.37
N VAL A 51 6.29 5.90 -0.36
CA VAL A 51 7.52 5.96 0.45
C VAL A 51 8.41 7.13 0.04
N ILE A 52 8.58 7.35 -1.26
CA ILE A 52 9.36 8.49 -1.79
C ILE A 52 8.70 9.82 -1.38
N GLY A 53 7.37 9.92 -1.50
CA GLY A 53 6.61 11.10 -1.07
C GLY A 53 6.78 11.39 0.42
N SER A 54 6.71 10.35 1.27
CA SER A 54 6.97 10.49 2.71
C SER A 54 8.38 10.98 2.99
N PHE A 55 9.37 10.41 2.31
CA PHE A 55 10.77 10.76 2.51
C PHE A 55 11.07 12.21 2.11
N ILE A 56 10.54 12.66 0.97
CA ILE A 56 10.70 14.06 0.53
C ILE A 56 10.05 15.02 1.53
N TYR A 57 8.88 14.67 2.06
CA TYR A 57 8.19 15.47 3.05
C TYR A 57 8.94 15.51 4.39
N GLU A 58 9.38 14.37 4.93
CA GLU A 58 10.15 14.34 6.18
C GLU A 58 11.47 15.14 6.06
N ARG A 59 12.12 15.09 4.90
CA ARG A 59 13.34 15.87 4.66
C ARG A 59 13.09 17.38 4.51
N SER A 60 11.91 17.79 4.07
CA SER A 60 11.54 19.21 3.97
C SER A 60 11.19 19.83 5.33
N LEU A 61 10.96 18.99 6.35
CA LEU A 61 10.75 19.45 7.72
C LEU A 61 12.07 19.66 8.43
N THR A 62 12.33 20.88 8.88
CA THR A 62 13.52 21.24 9.68
C THR A 62 13.43 20.66 11.09
N ASP A 63 12.20 20.52 11.66
CA ASP A 63 11.93 19.96 12.98
C ASP A 63 10.82 18.91 12.92
N PRO A 64 11.04 17.68 13.42
CA PRO A 64 10.04 16.62 13.47
C PRO A 64 8.76 16.97 14.26
N SER A 65 8.89 17.93 15.21
CA SER A 65 7.77 18.40 16.04
C SER A 65 6.84 19.39 15.34
N ALA A 66 7.29 20.01 14.25
CA ALA A 66 6.49 20.95 13.45
C ALA A 66 5.60 20.26 12.38
N ALA A 67 5.62 18.93 12.34
CA ALA A 67 4.89 18.15 11.35
C ALA A 67 3.37 18.24 11.55
N ASN A 68 2.65 18.76 10.57
CA ASN A 68 1.19 18.70 10.55
C ASN A 68 0.72 17.25 10.38
N PRO A 69 -0.06 16.68 11.33
CA PRO A 69 -0.48 15.27 11.30
C PRO A 69 -1.33 14.93 10.06
N VAL A 70 -2.01 15.91 9.47
CA VAL A 70 -2.81 15.72 8.26
C VAL A 70 -1.93 15.62 7.03
N LEU A 71 -0.92 16.49 6.88
CA LEU A 71 -0.02 16.48 5.73
C LEU A 71 0.87 15.23 5.69
N ILE A 72 1.28 14.74 6.85
CA ILE A 72 2.13 13.54 6.97
C ILE A 72 1.43 12.28 6.48
N ILE A 73 0.09 12.25 6.51
CA ILE A 73 -0.73 11.15 6.00
C ILE A 73 -1.15 11.42 4.55
N LEU A 74 -1.50 12.66 4.22
CA LEU A 74 -2.07 13.02 2.93
C LEU A 74 -1.04 12.93 1.79
N ILE A 75 0.18 13.38 2.02
CA ILE A 75 1.24 13.41 0.99
C ILE A 75 1.61 11.99 0.51
N PRO A 76 1.91 11.01 1.38
CA PRO A 76 2.15 9.65 0.95
C PRO A 76 0.97 9.02 0.23
N MET A 77 -0.26 9.28 0.69
CA MET A 77 -1.47 8.76 0.05
C MET A 77 -1.63 9.32 -1.37
N LEU A 78 -1.45 10.62 -1.56
CA LEU A 78 -1.52 11.24 -2.89
C LEU A 78 -0.43 10.75 -3.82
N CYS A 79 0.81 10.61 -3.33
CA CYS A 79 1.92 10.06 -4.12
C CYS A 79 1.68 8.59 -4.50
N CYS A 80 1.18 7.79 -3.57
CA CYS A 80 0.80 6.40 -3.84
C CYS A 80 -0.32 6.31 -4.89
N LEU A 81 -1.35 7.13 -4.77
CA LEU A 81 -2.45 7.21 -5.72
C LEU A 81 -1.95 7.65 -7.11
N ALA A 82 -1.08 8.65 -7.19
CA ALA A 82 -0.51 9.11 -8.45
C ALA A 82 0.33 8.03 -9.14
N GLY A 83 1.19 7.32 -8.39
CA GLY A 83 1.99 6.21 -8.92
C GLY A 83 1.14 5.05 -9.43
N SER A 84 0.13 4.66 -8.66
CA SER A 84 -0.82 3.61 -9.05
C SER A 84 -1.65 4.01 -10.26
N LEU A 85 -2.09 5.28 -10.34
CA LEU A 85 -2.86 5.81 -11.45
C LEU A 85 -2.05 5.79 -12.74
N LEU A 86 -0.78 6.21 -12.71
CA LEU A 86 0.11 6.18 -13.86
C LEU A 86 0.29 4.76 -14.41
N MET A 87 0.50 3.78 -13.51
CA MET A 87 0.60 2.38 -13.90
C MET A 87 -0.72 1.83 -14.46
N GLY A 88 -1.85 2.20 -13.84
CA GLY A 88 -3.17 1.83 -14.34
C GLY A 88 -3.49 2.41 -15.72
N LEU A 89 -3.13 3.68 -15.96
CA LEU A 89 -3.25 4.32 -17.26
C LEU A 89 -2.37 3.63 -18.32
N LEU A 90 -1.14 3.26 -17.96
CA LEU A 90 -0.25 2.52 -18.87
C LEU A 90 -0.87 1.17 -19.26
N TYR A 91 -1.41 0.42 -18.28
CA TYR A 91 -2.11 -0.84 -18.53
C TYR A 91 -3.33 -0.64 -19.45
N CYS A 92 -4.16 0.36 -19.15
CA CYS A 92 -5.33 0.68 -19.94
C CYS A 92 -4.95 1.08 -21.39
N PHE A 93 -3.92 1.87 -21.57
CA PHE A 93 -3.40 2.23 -22.89
C PHE A 93 -2.98 1.00 -23.70
N LEU A 94 -2.23 0.08 -23.08
CA LEU A 94 -1.77 -1.14 -23.76
C LEU A 94 -2.91 -2.08 -24.13
N THR A 95 -3.87 -2.28 -23.22
CA THR A 95 -4.96 -3.26 -23.43
C THR A 95 -6.11 -2.72 -24.25
N VAL A 96 -6.49 -1.46 -24.08
CA VAL A 96 -7.64 -0.86 -24.78
C VAL A 96 -7.20 -0.24 -26.10
N THR A 97 -6.16 0.59 -26.11
CA THR A 97 -5.74 1.32 -27.30
C THR A 97 -4.96 0.41 -28.27
N LEU A 98 -3.98 -0.32 -27.75
CA LEU A 98 -3.14 -1.21 -28.57
C LEU A 98 -3.74 -2.62 -28.71
N ARG A 99 -4.84 -2.92 -28.03
CA ARG A 99 -5.50 -4.24 -28.05
C ARG A 99 -4.54 -5.40 -27.78
N ALA A 100 -3.55 -5.17 -26.92
CA ALA A 100 -2.59 -6.20 -26.52
C ALA A 100 -3.29 -7.29 -25.68
N ASN A 101 -2.72 -8.48 -25.67
CA ASN A 101 -3.25 -9.58 -24.86
C ASN A 101 -3.14 -9.21 -23.36
N GLN A 102 -4.30 -9.21 -22.68
CA GLN A 102 -4.43 -8.76 -21.28
C GLN A 102 -3.53 -9.54 -20.33
N ASN A 103 -3.45 -10.87 -20.50
CA ASN A 103 -2.66 -11.74 -19.63
C ASN A 103 -1.16 -11.45 -19.76
N VAL A 104 -0.68 -11.33 -21.00
CA VAL A 104 0.73 -11.05 -21.28
C VAL A 104 1.09 -9.64 -20.80
N THR A 105 0.24 -8.67 -21.08
CA THR A 105 0.42 -7.28 -20.63
C THR A 105 0.45 -7.20 -19.11
N GLY A 106 -0.45 -7.91 -18.41
CA GLY A 106 -0.49 -7.95 -16.96
C GLY A 106 0.80 -8.51 -16.35
N LEU A 107 1.29 -9.66 -16.87
CA LEU A 107 2.56 -10.24 -16.42
C LEU A 107 3.76 -9.32 -16.69
N ALA A 108 3.79 -8.69 -17.87
CA ALA A 108 4.83 -7.71 -18.21
C ALA A 108 4.80 -6.51 -17.25
N MET A 109 3.61 -6.01 -16.92
CA MET A 109 3.42 -4.91 -15.96
C MET A 109 3.87 -5.28 -14.54
N THR A 110 3.62 -6.52 -14.11
CA THR A 110 4.11 -7.01 -12.81
C THR A 110 5.63 -7.03 -12.78
N THR A 111 6.26 -7.62 -13.80
CA THR A 111 7.73 -7.68 -13.90
C THR A 111 8.35 -6.28 -13.98
N PHE A 112 7.76 -5.41 -14.81
CA PHE A 112 8.18 -4.02 -14.93
C PHE A 112 8.03 -3.27 -13.60
N GLY A 113 6.88 -3.39 -12.93
CA GLY A 113 6.60 -2.71 -11.66
C GLY A 113 7.57 -3.14 -10.56
N VAL A 114 7.87 -4.41 -10.43
CA VAL A 114 8.85 -4.93 -9.46
C VAL A 114 10.26 -4.44 -9.80
N GLY A 115 10.67 -4.48 -11.08
CA GLY A 115 11.97 -3.98 -11.53
C GLY A 115 12.11 -2.47 -11.30
N PHE A 116 11.10 -1.69 -11.70
CA PHE A 116 11.04 -0.25 -11.48
C PHE A 116 11.12 0.09 -9.99
N GLY A 117 10.34 -0.60 -9.18
CA GLY A 117 10.31 -0.36 -7.75
C GLY A 117 11.62 -0.69 -7.05
N ASN A 118 12.28 -1.79 -7.41
CA ASN A 118 13.60 -2.13 -6.86
C ASN A 118 14.67 -1.12 -7.28
N PHE A 119 14.61 -0.65 -8.52
CA PHE A 119 15.55 0.37 -9.02
C PHE A 119 15.35 1.71 -8.29
N PHE A 120 14.14 2.23 -8.28
CA PHE A 120 13.85 3.52 -7.66
C PHE A 120 13.84 3.45 -6.13
N GLY A 121 13.36 2.35 -5.53
CA GLY A 121 13.37 2.16 -4.08
C GLY A 121 14.78 2.10 -3.49
N GLY A 122 15.75 1.55 -4.22
CA GLY A 122 17.14 1.47 -3.76
C GLY A 122 18.05 2.61 -4.20
N SER A 123 17.88 3.08 -5.45
CA SER A 123 18.82 4.02 -6.09
C SER A 123 18.47 5.49 -5.86
N LEU A 124 17.20 5.87 -5.90
CA LEU A 124 16.77 7.26 -5.62
C LEU A 124 17.12 7.71 -4.21
N ILE A 125 17.05 6.79 -3.26
CA ILE A 125 17.42 7.06 -1.87
C ILE A 125 18.90 7.41 -1.77
N LYS A 126 19.74 6.65 -2.45
CA LYS A 126 21.19 6.91 -2.49
C LYS A 126 21.53 8.21 -3.24
N LEU A 127 20.74 8.59 -4.25
CA LEU A 127 20.95 9.81 -5.03
C LEU A 127 20.52 11.07 -4.27
N VAL A 128 19.46 10.97 -3.47
CA VAL A 128 18.90 12.11 -2.73
C VAL A 128 19.51 12.27 -1.34
N ALA A 129 20.03 11.18 -0.76
CA ALA A 129 20.66 11.17 0.56
C ALA A 129 21.89 10.24 0.53
N SER A 130 23.03 10.77 0.08
CA SER A 130 24.32 10.06 0.07
C SER A 130 24.80 9.59 1.46
N ASP A 131 24.29 10.20 2.53
CA ASP A 131 24.75 9.97 3.90
C ASP A 131 23.85 9.04 4.73
N VAL A 132 22.69 8.58 4.19
CA VAL A 132 21.76 7.76 4.98
C VAL A 132 21.72 6.35 4.38
N PRO A 133 22.19 5.31 5.10
CA PRO A 133 22.22 3.93 4.58
C PRO A 133 20.85 3.27 4.45
N SER A 134 19.81 3.84 5.06
CA SER A 134 18.43 3.33 4.95
C SER A 134 17.41 4.44 5.19
N ILE A 135 16.23 4.32 4.59
CA ILE A 135 15.10 5.21 4.90
C ILE A 135 14.52 4.79 6.24
N ALA A 136 14.74 5.58 7.26
CA ALA A 136 14.04 5.48 8.53
C ALA A 136 12.88 6.50 8.54
N LEU A 137 11.72 6.13 8.04
CA LEU A 137 10.48 6.92 8.13
C LEU A 137 9.87 6.76 9.53
N THR A 138 10.56 7.26 10.55
CA THR A 138 10.13 7.09 11.95
C THR A 138 8.89 7.90 12.27
N THR A 139 8.79 9.10 11.76
CA THR A 139 7.68 10.02 12.03
C THR A 139 6.43 9.55 11.29
N THR A 140 6.49 9.33 9.99
CA THR A 140 5.35 8.86 9.19
C THR A 140 4.85 7.50 9.67
N SER A 141 5.76 6.56 9.93
CA SER A 141 5.41 5.21 10.43
C SER A 141 4.69 5.26 11.77
N SER A 142 5.07 6.17 12.68
CA SER A 142 4.39 6.32 13.96
C SER A 142 2.95 6.81 13.85
N TYR A 143 2.66 7.67 12.86
CA TYR A 143 1.30 8.15 12.58
C TYR A 143 0.42 7.08 11.96
N PHE A 144 0.94 6.29 11.02
CA PHE A 144 0.18 5.17 10.42
C PHE A 144 -0.02 3.99 11.38
N SER A 145 0.88 3.82 12.36
CA SER A 145 0.81 2.75 13.38
C SER A 145 -0.05 3.11 14.59
N LYS A 146 -0.63 4.31 14.66
CA LYS A 146 -1.49 4.70 15.78
C LYS A 146 -2.72 3.78 15.82
N SER A 147 -2.77 2.94 16.86
CA SER A 147 -3.92 2.11 17.18
C SER A 147 -5.09 2.97 17.70
N LEU A 148 -6.31 2.49 17.52
CA LEU A 148 -7.50 3.11 18.08
C LEU A 148 -7.39 3.27 19.62
N PRO A 149 -7.78 4.43 20.19
CA PRO A 149 -7.58 4.73 21.61
C PRO A 149 -8.28 3.76 22.56
N PHE A 150 -9.23 2.96 22.08
CA PHE A 150 -9.94 1.94 22.84
C PHE A 150 -9.19 0.59 22.95
N ALA A 151 -8.20 0.33 22.11
CA ALA A 151 -7.50 -0.95 22.07
C ALA A 151 -6.77 -1.31 23.38
N GLY A 152 -6.30 -0.29 24.14
CA GLY A 152 -5.62 -0.48 25.41
C GLY A 152 -6.52 -0.92 26.57
N LYS A 153 -7.82 -0.64 26.53
CA LYS A 153 -8.76 -0.91 27.64
C LYS A 153 -9.33 -2.35 27.61
N LEU A 154 -9.26 -3.04 26.48
CA LEU A 154 -9.81 -4.40 26.31
C LEU A 154 -8.79 -5.52 26.54
N GLY A 155 -7.65 -5.27 27.14
CA GLY A 155 -6.63 -6.27 27.47
C GLY A 155 -6.14 -7.08 26.25
N TRP A 156 -6.14 -8.42 26.36
CA TRP A 156 -5.70 -9.32 25.31
C TRP A 156 -6.56 -9.26 24.03
N PHE A 157 -7.87 -9.14 24.16
CA PHE A 157 -8.81 -9.04 23.04
C PHE A 157 -8.62 -7.75 22.25
N GLY A 158 -8.39 -6.63 22.95
CA GLY A 158 -8.12 -5.33 22.31
C GLY A 158 -6.82 -5.34 21.48
N LYS A 159 -5.78 -6.02 21.97
CA LYS A 159 -4.52 -6.16 21.24
C LYS A 159 -4.64 -7.02 19.98
N LEU A 160 -5.53 -8.03 19.99
CA LEU A 160 -5.70 -8.94 18.86
C LEU A 160 -6.63 -8.37 17.77
N PHE A 161 -7.69 -7.66 18.18
CA PHE A 161 -8.74 -7.22 17.26
C PHE A 161 -8.80 -5.71 17.02
N LEU A 162 -8.34 -4.87 17.95
CA LEU A 162 -8.49 -3.40 17.90
C LEU A 162 -7.14 -2.64 17.79
N SER A 163 -6.02 -3.35 17.66
CA SER A 163 -4.69 -2.73 17.57
C SER A 163 -4.22 -2.44 16.14
N TYR A 164 -5.15 -2.39 15.18
CA TYR A 164 -4.82 -2.16 13.78
C TYR A 164 -4.99 -0.69 13.40
N GLY A 165 -4.23 -0.22 12.41
CA GLY A 165 -4.41 1.11 11.85
C GLY A 165 -5.77 1.24 11.14
N PHE A 166 -6.23 2.49 11.01
CA PHE A 166 -7.52 2.84 10.39
C PHE A 166 -7.77 2.16 9.02
N LEU A 167 -6.73 2.02 8.20
CA LEU A 167 -6.83 1.36 6.89
C LEU A 167 -7.21 -0.12 6.97
N ALA A 168 -6.85 -0.82 8.05
CA ALA A 168 -7.24 -2.21 8.26
C ALA A 168 -8.76 -2.39 8.38
N TYR A 169 -9.42 -1.47 9.07
CA TYR A 169 -10.88 -1.53 9.26
C TYR A 169 -11.66 -1.09 8.04
N LEU A 170 -11.08 -0.29 7.15
CA LEU A 170 -11.69 0.05 5.86
C LEU A 170 -11.69 -1.12 4.88
N ALA A 171 -10.75 -2.06 4.99
CA ALA A 171 -10.66 -3.20 4.09
C ALA A 171 -11.80 -4.24 4.28
N GLU A 172 -12.31 -4.37 5.52
CA GLU A 172 -13.34 -5.38 5.84
C GLU A 172 -14.69 -5.15 5.16
N PRO A 173 -15.31 -3.95 5.20
CA PRO A 173 -16.61 -3.74 4.59
C PRO A 173 -16.60 -3.86 3.06
N ASP A 174 -15.49 -3.52 2.41
CA ASP A 174 -15.39 -3.57 0.96
C ASP A 174 -15.29 -5.01 0.43
N THR A 175 -14.58 -5.89 1.13
CA THR A 175 -14.51 -7.31 0.77
C THR A 175 -15.85 -8.03 0.93
N CYS A 176 -16.60 -7.71 1.97
CA CYS A 176 -17.94 -8.28 2.19
C CYS A 176 -18.95 -7.82 1.11
N ARG A 177 -18.88 -6.55 0.71
CA ARG A 177 -19.75 -5.97 -0.30
C ARG A 177 -19.48 -6.51 -1.72
N THR A 178 -18.22 -6.71 -2.06
CA THR A 178 -17.83 -7.29 -3.36
C THR A 178 -18.14 -8.77 -3.45
N SER A 179 -17.97 -9.54 -2.36
CA SER A 179 -18.33 -10.95 -2.30
C SER A 179 -19.83 -11.18 -2.45
N SER A 180 -20.69 -10.37 -1.80
CA SER A 180 -22.14 -10.49 -1.92
C SER A 180 -22.66 -10.13 -3.31
N ALA A 181 -21.94 -9.28 -4.05
CA ALA A 181 -22.27 -8.94 -5.43
C ALA A 181 -21.80 -10.01 -6.44
N CYS A 182 -20.94 -10.93 -6.06
CA CYS A 182 -20.46 -12.03 -6.90
C CYS A 182 -21.42 -13.24 -6.92
N GLY A 183 -22.37 -13.32 -6.00
CA GLY A 183 -23.32 -14.43 -5.85
C GLY A 183 -24.66 -14.26 -6.59
N ARG A 184 -24.77 -13.34 -7.56
CA ARG A 184 -25.96 -13.22 -8.42
C ARG A 184 -25.60 -13.29 -9.89
#